data_0dc92e2b0fb23b648095564945387763
#
_entry.id   0dc92e2b0fb23b648095564945387763
#
_cell.length_a   1.000
_cell.length_b   1.000
_cell.length_c   1.000
_cell.angle_alpha   90.00
_cell.angle_beta   90.00
_cell.angle_gamma   90.00
#
_symmetry.space_group_name_H-M   'P 1'
#
loop_
_entity.id
_entity.type
_entity.pdbx_description
1 polymer ?
#
loop_
_entity_poly.entity_id
_entity_poly.type
_entity_poly.pdbx_seq_one_letter_code
_entity_poly.pdbx_strand_id
1 'polypeptide(L)'
;MSLSDAQAASLSAETVVVAAGRPPRERDQPVNPPLVLSSTYYGTGPLGDGDRGYGRYSNPTWDPFEEALAQLEGAGLPGLLYASGLAAVSSALSLVPAGGVLVMPSHSYAGSLVMATELAEKGFLELRTVDITDTDAVLAQLAPADGRPASMLWLESPTNPMLGVADIRALTTAAHAAGAVVVTDNTFSTPLVQQPLALGSDVVLHSVTKYLSGHSDVVLGALVTSDVGLRAALLHQRTIHGGIAGPFEAWLALRGLRTLALRVERSQASAAVLAGRLSTHPRVGSIRFPGLPSDPGHERAKSQMKGFGSVVCIEMAPIASGGNSGDGSHDGGHDGGLSGADAADKMIRALKLWLPATSLGGVESLIERRRRHTAEPASVPDNLVRMSVGIENVEDLWADLEQALAGLDG
;
A
#
# COMPACT_ATOMS: atom_id res chain seq x y z
N MET A 1 14.24 -32.57 -8.29
CA MET A 1 13.56 -32.58 -6.97
C MET A 1 13.09 -31.17 -6.68
N SER A 2 11.80 -30.95 -6.46
CA SER A 2 11.28 -29.73 -5.87
C SER A 2 11.71 -29.65 -4.38
N LEU A 3 11.79 -28.45 -3.84
CA LEU A 3 11.93 -28.29 -2.39
C LEU A 3 10.73 -28.96 -1.71
N SER A 4 10.93 -29.66 -0.59
CA SER A 4 9.82 -30.09 0.25
C SER A 4 9.14 -28.88 0.89
N ASP A 5 7.87 -29.01 1.28
CA ASP A 5 7.13 -27.91 1.93
C ASP A 5 7.85 -27.38 3.18
N ALA A 6 8.47 -28.27 3.96
CA ALA A 6 9.29 -27.91 5.12
C ALA A 6 10.55 -27.09 4.73
N GLN A 7 11.20 -27.43 3.60
CA GLN A 7 12.33 -26.66 3.11
C GLN A 7 11.90 -25.31 2.52
N ALA A 8 10.76 -25.28 1.84
CA ALA A 8 10.20 -24.03 1.33
C ALA A 8 9.81 -23.06 2.47
N ALA A 9 9.26 -23.58 3.57
CA ALA A 9 8.88 -22.79 4.74
C ALA A 9 10.08 -22.24 5.54
N SER A 10 11.29 -22.79 5.35
CA SER A 10 12.51 -22.33 6.03
C SER A 10 13.33 -21.29 5.24
N LEU A 11 12.92 -20.94 4.02
CA LEU A 11 13.64 -19.98 3.20
C LEU A 11 13.43 -18.54 3.67
N SER A 12 14.48 -17.73 3.59
CA SER A 12 14.34 -16.28 3.76
C SER A 12 13.48 -15.66 2.64
N ALA A 13 12.82 -14.56 2.93
CA ALA A 13 11.92 -13.89 2.01
C ALA A 13 12.63 -13.47 0.71
N GLU A 14 13.91 -13.08 0.78
CA GLU A 14 14.77 -12.72 -0.36
C GLU A 14 14.98 -13.92 -1.31
N THR A 15 15.01 -15.14 -0.77
CA THR A 15 15.07 -16.37 -1.56
C THR A 15 13.70 -16.73 -2.11
N VAL A 16 12.64 -16.56 -1.32
CA VAL A 16 11.25 -16.85 -1.72
C VAL A 16 10.86 -16.03 -2.95
N VAL A 17 11.15 -14.72 -3.01
CA VAL A 17 10.82 -13.88 -4.18
C VAL A 17 11.46 -14.39 -5.48
N VAL A 18 12.59 -15.07 -5.40
CA VAL A 18 13.28 -15.64 -6.57
C VAL A 18 12.81 -17.06 -6.88
N ALA A 19 12.57 -17.88 -5.86
CA ALA A 19 12.37 -19.32 -5.99
C ALA A 19 10.89 -19.73 -6.13
N ALA A 20 9.94 -19.02 -5.47
CA ALA A 20 8.54 -19.41 -5.45
C ALA A 20 7.86 -19.29 -6.83
N GLY A 21 6.80 -20.05 -7.06
CA GLY A 21 6.04 -20.05 -8.32
C GLY A 21 6.88 -20.47 -9.54
N ARG A 22 7.89 -21.34 -9.37
CA ARG A 22 8.65 -21.95 -10.46
C ARG A 22 7.97 -23.25 -10.91
N PRO A 23 8.04 -23.59 -12.21
CA PRO A 23 7.60 -24.90 -12.69
C PRO A 23 8.37 -26.05 -12.04
N PRO A 24 7.84 -27.31 -12.08
CA PRO A 24 8.55 -28.47 -11.63
C PRO A 24 9.93 -28.61 -12.31
N ARG A 25 10.93 -29.09 -11.57
CA ARG A 25 12.32 -29.25 -12.08
C ARG A 25 12.44 -30.55 -12.88
N GLU A 26 11.91 -30.54 -14.08
CA GLU A 26 11.97 -31.65 -15.02
C GLU A 26 12.89 -31.31 -16.17
N ARG A 27 13.43 -32.34 -16.83
CA ARG A 27 14.31 -32.15 -18.00
C ARG A 27 13.54 -31.42 -19.11
N ASP A 28 14.19 -30.42 -19.73
CA ASP A 28 13.66 -29.61 -20.84
C ASP A 28 12.46 -28.70 -20.49
N GLN A 29 12.05 -28.64 -19.21
CA GLN A 29 11.02 -27.67 -18.77
C GLN A 29 11.61 -26.25 -18.69
N PRO A 30 10.83 -25.22 -19.08
CA PRO A 30 11.27 -23.84 -18.95
C PRO A 30 11.42 -23.44 -17.48
N VAL A 31 12.40 -22.56 -17.18
CA VAL A 31 12.64 -22.07 -15.82
C VAL A 31 11.52 -21.14 -15.33
N ASN A 32 10.81 -20.46 -16.23
CA ASN A 32 9.68 -19.58 -15.91
C ASN A 32 8.36 -20.25 -16.26
N PRO A 33 7.28 -19.98 -15.51
CA PRO A 33 5.96 -20.49 -15.84
C PRO A 33 5.49 -19.91 -17.19
N PRO A 34 4.70 -20.68 -17.95
CA PRO A 34 4.15 -20.24 -19.24
C PRO A 34 3.09 -19.15 -19.05
N LEU A 35 2.96 -18.30 -20.06
CA LEU A 35 1.80 -17.40 -20.22
C LEU A 35 0.69 -18.14 -20.95
N VAL A 36 -0.45 -18.34 -20.30
CA VAL A 36 -1.62 -19.04 -20.84
C VAL A 36 -2.74 -18.07 -21.17
N LEU A 37 -2.90 -17.75 -22.45
CA LEU A 37 -3.96 -16.88 -22.97
C LEU A 37 -5.15 -17.73 -23.41
N SER A 38 -5.93 -18.25 -22.46
CA SER A 38 -7.12 -19.04 -22.74
C SER A 38 -8.29 -18.60 -21.85
N SER A 39 -9.46 -18.38 -22.48
CA SER A 39 -10.70 -18.09 -21.77
C SER A 39 -11.50 -19.35 -21.45
N THR A 40 -11.19 -20.49 -22.08
CA THR A 40 -11.94 -21.75 -21.92
C THR A 40 -11.01 -22.95 -21.96
N TYR A 41 -11.46 -24.06 -21.41
CA TYR A 41 -10.67 -25.29 -21.26
C TYR A 41 -11.51 -26.50 -21.72
N TYR A 42 -10.83 -27.50 -22.27
CA TYR A 42 -11.50 -28.78 -22.59
C TYR A 42 -11.95 -29.45 -21.30
N GLY A 43 -13.18 -30.01 -21.30
CA GLY A 43 -13.70 -30.76 -20.17
C GLY A 43 -15.01 -31.47 -20.52
N THR A 44 -15.31 -32.55 -19.84
CA THR A 44 -16.54 -33.33 -19.96
C THR A 44 -16.98 -33.78 -18.57
N GLY A 45 -18.27 -33.84 -18.33
CA GLY A 45 -18.82 -34.21 -17.03
C GLY A 45 -18.79 -33.09 -15.98
N PRO A 46 -19.10 -33.38 -14.72
CA PRO A 46 -19.02 -32.43 -13.63
C PRO A 46 -17.59 -31.97 -13.40
N LEU A 47 -17.42 -30.68 -13.06
CA LEU A 47 -16.11 -30.15 -12.64
C LEU A 47 -15.73 -30.72 -11.27
N GLY A 48 -14.54 -31.32 -11.18
CA GLY A 48 -13.93 -31.75 -9.95
C GLY A 48 -13.05 -30.66 -9.32
N ASP A 49 -12.54 -30.93 -8.11
CA ASP A 49 -11.60 -30.03 -7.44
C ASP A 49 -10.32 -29.89 -8.27
N GLY A 50 -9.94 -28.63 -8.55
CA GLY A 50 -8.78 -28.32 -9.36
C GLY A 50 -9.02 -28.26 -10.87
N ASP A 51 -10.18 -28.68 -11.35
CA ASP A 51 -10.54 -28.58 -12.78
C ASP A 51 -10.70 -27.12 -13.22
N ARG A 52 -10.29 -26.86 -14.46
CA ARG A 52 -10.45 -25.55 -15.09
C ARG A 52 -11.55 -25.61 -16.14
N GLY A 53 -12.63 -24.90 -15.90
CA GLY A 53 -13.74 -24.85 -16.85
C GLY A 53 -13.73 -23.57 -17.70
N TYR A 54 -13.44 -22.44 -17.08
CA TYR A 54 -13.52 -21.12 -17.70
C TYR A 54 -12.52 -20.14 -17.09
N GLY A 55 -11.92 -19.29 -17.92
CA GLY A 55 -10.83 -18.37 -17.53
C GLY A 55 -11.19 -17.33 -16.46
N ARG A 56 -12.49 -17.05 -16.22
CA ARG A 56 -12.93 -16.21 -15.11
C ARG A 56 -12.83 -16.92 -13.75
N TYR A 57 -12.86 -18.23 -13.72
CA TYR A 57 -12.75 -19.02 -12.48
C TYR A 57 -11.30 -19.20 -12.05
N SER A 58 -10.44 -19.55 -13.00
CA SER A 58 -9.02 -19.80 -12.76
C SER A 58 -8.20 -19.69 -14.04
N ASN A 59 -6.91 -19.35 -13.91
CA ASN A 59 -5.96 -19.35 -15.01
C ASN A 59 -4.59 -19.86 -14.51
N PRO A 60 -3.90 -20.78 -15.22
CA PRO A 60 -2.60 -21.31 -14.81
C PRO A 60 -1.51 -20.24 -14.64
N THR A 61 -1.67 -19.08 -15.28
CA THR A 61 -0.72 -17.97 -15.16
C THR A 61 -0.84 -17.23 -13.82
N TRP A 62 -2.01 -17.31 -13.15
CA TRP A 62 -2.21 -16.69 -11.85
C TRP A 62 -1.54 -17.45 -10.72
N ASP A 63 -1.64 -18.79 -10.76
CA ASP A 63 -1.22 -19.67 -9.67
C ASP A 63 0.20 -19.39 -9.16
N PRO A 64 1.23 -19.23 -10.02
CA PRO A 64 2.59 -19.00 -9.56
C PRO A 64 2.79 -17.71 -8.75
N PHE A 65 2.01 -16.66 -9.07
CA PHE A 65 2.04 -15.42 -8.29
C PHE A 65 1.22 -15.55 -7.01
N GLU A 66 0.03 -16.15 -7.07
CA GLU A 66 -0.85 -16.36 -5.92
C GLU A 66 -0.16 -17.22 -4.86
N GLU A 67 0.58 -18.28 -5.26
CA GLU A 67 1.39 -19.13 -4.38
C GLU A 67 2.59 -18.36 -3.79
N ALA A 68 3.34 -17.63 -4.63
CA ALA A 68 4.51 -16.89 -4.17
C ALA A 68 4.13 -15.79 -3.16
N LEU A 69 3.05 -15.06 -3.40
CA LEU A 69 2.59 -14.02 -2.48
C LEU A 69 2.09 -14.62 -1.16
N ALA A 70 1.35 -15.73 -1.22
CA ALA A 70 0.90 -16.45 -0.02
C ALA A 70 2.10 -16.89 0.84
N GLN A 71 3.13 -17.46 0.23
CA GLN A 71 4.34 -17.85 0.94
C GLN A 71 5.05 -16.65 1.60
N LEU A 72 5.11 -15.51 0.92
CA LEU A 72 5.72 -14.29 1.46
C LEU A 72 4.94 -13.71 2.64
N GLU A 73 3.61 -13.79 2.62
CA GLU A 73 2.75 -13.36 3.74
C GLU A 73 2.63 -14.44 4.85
N GLY A 74 3.18 -15.63 4.64
CA GLY A 74 3.09 -16.73 5.61
C GLY A 74 1.70 -17.40 5.65
N ALA A 75 0.94 -17.31 4.56
CA ALA A 75 -0.38 -17.93 4.44
C ALA A 75 -0.28 -19.39 4.02
N GLY A 76 -1.19 -20.22 4.58
CA GLY A 76 -1.33 -21.63 4.22
C GLY A 76 -2.14 -21.89 2.96
N LEU A 77 -2.77 -20.88 2.38
CA LEU A 77 -3.62 -20.97 1.19
C LEU A 77 -3.12 -20.00 0.11
N PRO A 78 -3.18 -20.35 -1.19
CA PRO A 78 -2.84 -19.44 -2.28
C PRO A 78 -3.63 -18.15 -2.21
N GLY A 79 -3.00 -17.01 -2.53
CA GLY A 79 -3.64 -15.73 -2.62
C GLY A 79 -4.70 -15.67 -3.74
N LEU A 80 -5.31 -14.52 -3.91
CA LEU A 80 -6.29 -14.27 -4.96
C LEU A 80 -5.91 -12.97 -5.70
N LEU A 81 -5.60 -13.07 -6.99
CA LEU A 81 -5.33 -11.92 -7.85
C LEU A 81 -6.61 -11.26 -8.35
N TYR A 82 -6.58 -9.93 -8.47
CA TYR A 82 -7.66 -9.07 -8.94
C TYR A 82 -7.18 -8.12 -10.03
N ALA A 83 -8.12 -7.65 -10.87
CA ALA A 83 -7.85 -6.70 -11.96
C ALA A 83 -7.23 -5.36 -11.50
N SER A 84 -7.37 -4.99 -10.23
CA SER A 84 -6.79 -3.78 -9.64
C SER A 84 -6.77 -3.87 -8.12
N GLY A 85 -5.98 -3.01 -7.45
CA GLY A 85 -6.05 -2.86 -6.00
C GLY A 85 -7.46 -2.50 -5.53
N LEU A 86 -8.18 -1.65 -6.27
CA LEU A 86 -9.53 -1.26 -5.90
C LEU A 86 -10.56 -2.39 -6.08
N ALA A 87 -10.35 -3.30 -7.05
CA ALA A 87 -11.17 -4.51 -7.15
C ALA A 87 -10.94 -5.45 -5.96
N ALA A 88 -9.71 -5.54 -5.45
CA ALA A 88 -9.40 -6.26 -4.21
C ALA A 88 -10.05 -5.59 -2.98
N VAL A 89 -10.00 -4.24 -2.88
CA VAL A 89 -10.71 -3.47 -1.84
C VAL A 89 -12.21 -3.77 -1.86
N SER A 90 -12.84 -3.71 -3.04
CA SER A 90 -14.27 -4.01 -3.19
C SER A 90 -14.62 -5.42 -2.73
N SER A 91 -13.78 -6.40 -3.07
CA SER A 91 -13.98 -7.78 -2.62
C SER A 91 -13.81 -7.93 -1.11
N ALA A 92 -12.83 -7.27 -0.50
CA ALA A 92 -12.62 -7.29 0.95
C ALA A 92 -13.79 -6.61 1.70
N LEU A 93 -14.27 -5.45 1.23
CA LEU A 93 -15.41 -4.75 1.83
C LEU A 93 -16.70 -5.55 1.75
N SER A 94 -16.85 -6.46 0.78
CA SER A 94 -18.02 -7.35 0.69
C SER A 94 -18.12 -8.38 1.84
N LEU A 95 -17.07 -8.55 2.62
CA LEU A 95 -17.10 -9.36 3.83
C LEU A 95 -17.88 -8.70 4.98
N VAL A 96 -18.13 -7.38 4.91
CA VAL A 96 -19.01 -6.70 5.87
C VAL A 96 -20.44 -7.15 5.62
N PRO A 97 -21.13 -7.74 6.60
CA PRO A 97 -22.51 -8.16 6.43
C PRO A 97 -23.43 -6.94 6.21
N ALA A 98 -24.57 -7.15 5.55
CA ALA A 98 -25.54 -6.08 5.33
C ALA A 98 -25.95 -5.40 6.66
N GLY A 99 -25.80 -4.08 6.71
CA GLY A 99 -26.00 -3.28 7.91
C GLY A 99 -24.90 -3.43 8.97
N GLY A 100 -23.81 -4.14 8.67
CA GLY A 100 -22.66 -4.27 9.57
C GLY A 100 -21.90 -2.96 9.75
N VAL A 101 -20.98 -2.95 10.72
CA VAL A 101 -20.16 -1.78 11.05
C VAL A 101 -18.74 -2.00 10.56
N LEU A 102 -18.24 -1.05 9.77
CA LEU A 102 -16.86 -0.94 9.33
C LEU A 102 -16.14 0.16 10.10
N VAL A 103 -15.06 -0.20 10.79
CA VAL A 103 -14.13 0.77 11.40
C VAL A 103 -12.89 0.85 10.50
N MET A 104 -12.50 2.05 10.08
CA MET A 104 -11.33 2.24 9.23
C MET A 104 -10.57 3.54 9.54
N PRO A 105 -9.30 3.66 9.12
CA PRO A 105 -8.51 4.87 9.34
C PRO A 105 -9.16 6.09 8.68
N SER A 106 -9.14 7.25 9.36
CA SER A 106 -9.49 8.54 8.77
C SER A 106 -8.52 8.99 7.67
N HIS A 107 -7.28 8.49 7.71
CA HIS A 107 -6.31 8.59 6.64
C HIS A 107 -5.98 7.19 6.11
N SER A 108 -6.41 6.92 4.90
CA SER A 108 -6.22 5.67 4.18
C SER A 108 -6.17 5.96 2.68
N TYR A 109 -5.87 4.96 1.87
CA TYR A 109 -5.99 5.14 0.42
C TYR A 109 -7.35 5.75 0.05
N ALA A 110 -7.35 6.91 -0.60
CA ALA A 110 -8.57 7.68 -0.87
C ALA A 110 -9.65 6.86 -1.59
N GLY A 111 -9.26 5.95 -2.50
CA GLY A 111 -10.21 5.06 -3.18
C GLY A 111 -10.95 4.11 -2.23
N SER A 112 -10.30 3.63 -1.18
CA SER A 112 -10.92 2.76 -0.16
C SER A 112 -11.92 3.57 0.68
N LEU A 113 -11.55 4.80 1.09
CA LEU A 113 -12.43 5.69 1.83
C LEU A 113 -13.67 6.09 1.03
N VAL A 114 -13.48 6.49 -0.24
CA VAL A 114 -14.59 6.84 -1.13
C VAL A 114 -15.55 5.66 -1.28
N MET A 115 -15.04 4.46 -1.55
CA MET A 115 -15.88 3.27 -1.70
C MET A 115 -16.64 2.92 -0.41
N ALA A 116 -15.99 2.97 0.75
CA ALA A 116 -16.63 2.73 2.04
C ALA A 116 -17.71 3.78 2.34
N THR A 117 -17.44 5.05 2.03
CA THR A 117 -18.41 6.16 2.18
C THR A 117 -19.62 5.94 1.30
N GLU A 118 -19.43 5.61 0.02
CA GLU A 118 -20.56 5.32 -0.89
C GLU A 118 -21.42 4.13 -0.43
N LEU A 119 -20.79 3.07 0.11
CA LEU A 119 -21.53 1.94 0.68
C LEU A 119 -22.35 2.36 1.91
N ALA A 120 -21.81 3.23 2.76
CA ALA A 120 -22.50 3.76 3.92
C ALA A 120 -23.66 4.69 3.51
N GLU A 121 -23.47 5.60 2.56
CA GLU A 121 -24.49 6.49 2.01
C GLU A 121 -25.65 5.72 1.37
N LYS A 122 -25.37 4.59 0.75
CA LYS A 122 -26.38 3.67 0.18
C LYS A 122 -27.06 2.78 1.24
N GLY A 123 -26.64 2.87 2.52
CA GLY A 123 -27.19 2.11 3.63
C GLY A 123 -26.76 0.64 3.69
N PHE A 124 -25.70 0.24 2.97
CA PHE A 124 -25.21 -1.14 3.02
C PHE A 124 -24.42 -1.45 4.29
N LEU A 125 -23.75 -0.45 4.86
CA LEU A 125 -22.97 -0.59 6.10
C LEU A 125 -22.98 0.72 6.90
N GLU A 126 -22.56 0.68 8.16
CA GLU A 126 -22.22 1.84 8.98
C GLU A 126 -20.70 2.04 8.92
N LEU A 127 -20.25 3.25 8.53
CA LEU A 127 -18.82 3.59 8.49
C LEU A 127 -18.45 4.42 9.72
N ARG A 128 -17.40 4.00 10.44
CA ARG A 128 -16.74 4.76 11.50
C ARG A 128 -15.29 5.01 11.11
N THR A 129 -14.89 6.25 11.00
CA THR A 129 -13.50 6.64 10.74
C THR A 129 -12.83 7.10 12.02
N VAL A 130 -11.56 6.70 12.20
CA VAL A 130 -10.81 6.97 13.43
C VAL A 130 -9.31 7.18 13.10
N ASP A 131 -8.61 7.92 13.96
CA ASP A 131 -7.14 7.94 13.90
C ASP A 131 -6.61 6.57 14.33
N ILE A 132 -6.06 5.83 13.36
CA ILE A 132 -5.59 4.45 13.59
C ILE A 132 -4.35 4.39 14.49
N THR A 133 -3.67 5.52 14.70
CA THR A 133 -2.51 5.61 15.60
C THR A 133 -2.91 5.73 17.06
N ASP A 134 -4.15 6.15 17.34
CA ASP A 134 -4.76 6.19 18.67
C ASP A 134 -5.46 4.86 18.97
N THR A 135 -4.74 3.95 19.62
CA THR A 135 -5.25 2.62 19.96
C THR A 135 -6.54 2.70 20.79
N ASP A 136 -6.61 3.56 21.79
CA ASP A 136 -7.78 3.67 22.69
C ASP A 136 -9.02 4.18 21.93
N ALA A 137 -8.84 5.16 21.04
CA ALA A 137 -9.90 5.63 20.17
C ALA A 137 -10.43 4.53 19.24
N VAL A 138 -9.55 3.69 18.68
CA VAL A 138 -9.96 2.54 17.84
C VAL A 138 -10.76 1.52 18.69
N LEU A 139 -10.28 1.18 19.88
CA LEU A 139 -10.97 0.25 20.78
C LEU A 139 -12.39 0.74 21.10
N ALA A 140 -12.55 2.02 21.35
CA ALA A 140 -13.86 2.63 21.61
C ALA A 140 -14.82 2.53 20.40
N GLN A 141 -14.30 2.54 19.17
CA GLN A 141 -15.11 2.36 17.96
C GLN A 141 -15.46 0.89 17.67
N LEU A 142 -14.60 -0.04 18.09
CA LEU A 142 -14.82 -1.48 17.86
C LEU A 142 -15.98 -2.03 18.70
N ALA A 143 -16.10 -1.62 19.95
CA ALA A 143 -17.12 -2.10 20.88
C ALA A 143 -17.64 -0.94 21.77
N PRO A 144 -18.40 0.02 21.22
CA PRO A 144 -18.93 1.12 22.01
C PRO A 144 -19.96 0.62 23.02
N ALA A 145 -20.00 1.25 24.21
CA ALA A 145 -20.90 0.86 25.31
C ALA A 145 -22.38 0.87 24.91
N ASP A 146 -22.79 1.84 24.10
CA ASP A 146 -24.18 2.06 23.67
C ASP A 146 -24.34 1.91 22.14
N GLY A 147 -23.61 0.97 21.52
CA GLY A 147 -23.64 0.81 20.07
C GLY A 147 -23.41 -0.61 19.60
N ARG A 148 -23.55 -0.81 18.29
CA ARG A 148 -23.27 -2.10 17.67
C ARG A 148 -21.75 -2.33 17.59
N PRO A 149 -21.26 -3.55 17.90
CA PRO A 149 -19.85 -3.88 17.71
C PRO A 149 -19.48 -3.82 16.22
N ALA A 150 -18.20 -3.60 15.95
CA ALA A 150 -17.68 -3.66 14.59
C ALA A 150 -17.81 -5.06 14.00
N SER A 151 -18.13 -5.12 12.72
CA SER A 151 -18.10 -6.35 11.92
C SER A 151 -16.78 -6.50 11.19
N MET A 152 -16.10 -5.38 10.91
CA MET A 152 -14.80 -5.34 10.29
C MET A 152 -13.96 -4.17 10.83
N LEU A 153 -12.69 -4.46 11.09
CA LEU A 153 -11.63 -3.47 11.23
C LEU A 153 -10.79 -3.46 9.97
N TRP A 154 -10.74 -2.32 9.29
CA TRP A 154 -9.81 -2.07 8.20
C TRP A 154 -8.56 -1.38 8.76
N LEU A 155 -7.40 -1.95 8.51
CA LEU A 155 -6.11 -1.38 8.86
C LEU A 155 -5.36 -0.98 7.58
N GLU A 156 -4.64 0.11 7.64
CA GLU A 156 -3.60 0.50 6.70
C GLU A 156 -2.43 1.06 7.52
N SER A 157 -1.28 0.40 7.45
CA SER A 157 -0.14 0.77 8.31
C SER A 157 1.18 0.47 7.61
N PRO A 158 2.00 1.51 7.33
CA PRO A 158 1.72 2.94 7.52
C PRO A 158 0.58 3.46 6.65
N THR A 159 -0.16 4.49 7.13
CA THR A 159 -1.30 5.09 6.40
C THR A 159 -0.87 5.96 5.23
N ASN A 160 -1.69 6.03 4.18
CA ASN A 160 -1.50 6.93 3.05
C ASN A 160 -2.44 8.17 3.18
N PRO A 161 -1.92 9.42 3.15
CA PRO A 161 -0.51 9.79 2.97
C PRO A 161 0.24 10.12 4.27
N MET A 162 -0.40 10.01 5.43
CA MET A 162 0.09 10.56 6.70
C MET A 162 1.17 9.71 7.38
N LEU A 163 1.43 8.49 6.88
CA LEU A 163 2.40 7.52 7.38
C LEU A 163 2.22 7.12 8.85
N GLY A 164 1.00 7.30 9.39
CA GLY A 164 0.66 6.87 10.75
C GLY A 164 0.79 5.35 10.89
N VAL A 165 1.38 4.90 11.99
CA VAL A 165 1.63 3.47 12.26
C VAL A 165 0.64 2.96 13.30
N ALA A 166 -0.16 1.97 12.94
CA ALA A 166 -1.11 1.30 13.82
C ALA A 166 -0.41 0.24 14.71
N ASP A 167 -0.91 0.02 15.91
CA ASP A 167 -0.54 -1.16 16.71
C ASP A 167 -1.37 -2.37 16.23
N ILE A 168 -0.88 -3.04 15.18
CA ILE A 168 -1.65 -4.10 14.51
C ILE A 168 -2.02 -5.21 15.49
N ARG A 169 -1.09 -5.66 16.35
CA ARG A 169 -1.34 -6.76 17.28
C ARG A 169 -2.39 -6.42 18.34
N ALA A 170 -2.30 -5.24 18.94
CA ALA A 170 -3.30 -4.81 19.91
C ALA A 170 -4.69 -4.65 19.27
N LEU A 171 -4.74 -4.04 18.10
CA LEU A 171 -5.98 -3.77 17.38
C LEU A 171 -6.65 -5.05 16.84
N THR A 172 -5.87 -6.01 16.30
CA THR A 172 -6.41 -7.31 15.86
C THR A 172 -6.97 -8.10 17.03
N THR A 173 -6.26 -8.13 18.18
CA THR A 173 -6.75 -8.79 19.40
C THR A 173 -8.08 -8.22 19.86
N ALA A 174 -8.22 -6.89 19.88
CA ALA A 174 -9.45 -6.23 20.29
C ALA A 174 -10.58 -6.42 19.26
N ALA A 175 -10.28 -6.36 17.98
CA ALA A 175 -11.26 -6.60 16.92
C ALA A 175 -11.83 -8.01 16.99
N HIS A 176 -11.00 -9.03 17.19
CA HIS A 176 -11.45 -10.42 17.38
C HIS A 176 -12.31 -10.58 18.64
N ALA A 177 -11.97 -9.90 19.74
CA ALA A 177 -12.80 -9.91 20.95
C ALA A 177 -14.18 -9.29 20.70
N ALA A 178 -14.30 -8.35 19.76
CA ALA A 178 -15.56 -7.76 19.32
C ALA A 178 -16.28 -8.60 18.23
N GLY A 179 -15.68 -9.68 17.75
CA GLY A 179 -16.20 -10.54 16.66
C GLY A 179 -15.98 -9.95 15.24
N ALA A 180 -15.10 -8.99 15.10
CA ALA A 180 -14.81 -8.34 13.83
C ALA A 180 -13.71 -9.06 13.05
N VAL A 181 -13.87 -9.13 11.71
CA VAL A 181 -12.82 -9.54 10.77
C VAL A 181 -11.82 -8.40 10.59
N VAL A 182 -10.53 -8.71 10.55
CA VAL A 182 -9.48 -7.71 10.34
C VAL A 182 -8.89 -7.83 8.94
N VAL A 183 -9.01 -6.75 8.16
CA VAL A 183 -8.36 -6.60 6.84
C VAL A 183 -7.24 -5.58 6.96
N THR A 184 -6.03 -5.94 6.54
CA THR A 184 -4.89 -5.01 6.53
C THR A 184 -4.39 -4.76 5.12
N ASP A 185 -4.43 -3.50 4.69
CA ASP A 185 -3.70 -3.06 3.49
C ASP A 185 -2.21 -2.93 3.80
N ASN A 186 -1.42 -3.86 3.25
CA ASN A 186 0.02 -3.97 3.45
C ASN A 186 0.82 -3.43 2.26
N THR A 187 0.18 -2.63 1.40
CA THR A 187 0.79 -2.14 0.16
C THR A 187 2.07 -1.35 0.38
N PHE A 188 2.11 -0.46 1.40
CA PHE A 188 3.28 0.39 1.68
C PHE A 188 4.46 -0.40 2.24
N SER A 189 4.18 -1.37 3.10
CA SER A 189 5.21 -2.14 3.78
C SER A 189 5.76 -3.30 2.94
N THR A 190 4.96 -3.91 2.08
CA THR A 190 5.25 -5.18 1.41
C THR A 190 5.41 -6.35 2.39
N PRO A 191 5.30 -7.62 1.94
CA PRO A 191 5.51 -8.77 2.83
C PRO A 191 6.96 -8.93 3.32
N LEU A 192 7.91 -8.20 2.73
CA LEU A 192 9.30 -8.21 3.19
C LEU A 192 9.52 -7.41 4.47
N VAL A 193 8.73 -6.35 4.64
CA VAL A 193 8.88 -5.40 5.76
C VAL A 193 7.87 -5.69 6.86
N GLN A 194 6.63 -6.06 6.53
CA GLN A 194 5.58 -6.33 7.50
C GLN A 194 4.75 -7.54 7.06
N GLN A 195 4.39 -8.40 8.01
CA GLN A 195 3.57 -9.60 7.80
C GLN A 195 2.33 -9.56 8.69
N PRO A 196 1.24 -8.91 8.25
CA PRO A 196 0.06 -8.68 9.07
C PRO A 196 -0.64 -9.96 9.53
N LEU A 197 -0.61 -11.07 8.75
CA LEU A 197 -1.17 -12.36 9.20
C LEU A 197 -0.48 -12.85 10.48
N ALA A 198 0.84 -12.70 10.59
CA ALA A 198 1.59 -13.06 11.79
C ALA A 198 1.31 -12.11 12.98
N LEU A 199 0.73 -10.94 12.72
CA LEU A 199 0.31 -9.97 13.71
C LEU A 199 -1.17 -10.11 14.10
N GLY A 200 -1.91 -11.04 13.47
CA GLY A 200 -3.30 -11.37 13.80
C GLY A 200 -4.34 -10.90 12.76
N SER A 201 -3.95 -10.29 11.65
CA SER A 201 -4.91 -9.95 10.58
C SER A 201 -5.48 -11.21 9.93
N ASP A 202 -6.75 -11.16 9.54
CA ASP A 202 -7.44 -12.28 8.88
C ASP A 202 -7.23 -12.26 7.37
N VAL A 203 -7.16 -11.06 6.78
CA VAL A 203 -6.96 -10.85 5.35
C VAL A 203 -5.92 -9.75 5.15
N VAL A 204 -4.98 -9.99 4.25
CA VAL A 204 -3.99 -8.99 3.80
C VAL A 204 -4.31 -8.58 2.39
N LEU A 205 -4.35 -7.27 2.15
CA LEU A 205 -4.54 -6.65 0.86
C LEU A 205 -3.23 -6.09 0.33
N HIS A 206 -3.01 -6.24 -0.97
CA HIS A 206 -1.96 -5.55 -1.71
C HIS A 206 -2.49 -4.91 -2.98
N SER A 207 -2.15 -3.65 -3.20
CA SER A 207 -2.07 -3.12 -4.56
C SER A 207 -0.80 -3.67 -5.21
N VAL A 208 -0.93 -4.76 -5.98
CA VAL A 208 0.20 -5.39 -6.70
C VAL A 208 0.85 -4.42 -7.69
N THR A 209 0.07 -3.45 -8.17
CA THR A 209 0.48 -2.29 -8.99
C THR A 209 1.73 -1.59 -8.46
N LYS A 210 1.94 -1.61 -7.13
CA LYS A 210 2.99 -0.86 -6.42
C LYS A 210 4.28 -1.68 -6.36
N TYR A 211 4.84 -1.87 -5.21
CA TYR A 211 6.13 -2.58 -5.01
C TYR A 211 6.19 -3.98 -5.61
N LEU A 212 5.09 -4.75 -5.58
CA LEU A 212 5.14 -6.15 -6.00
C LEU A 212 5.44 -6.29 -7.50
N SER A 213 4.80 -5.51 -8.38
CA SER A 213 5.19 -5.42 -9.79
C SER A 213 6.39 -4.49 -9.99
N GLY A 214 6.37 -3.30 -9.41
CA GLY A 214 7.49 -2.39 -9.21
C GLY A 214 8.08 -1.71 -10.44
N HIS A 215 7.37 -1.69 -11.59
CA HIS A 215 7.88 -1.15 -12.85
C HIS A 215 6.89 -0.21 -13.56
N SER A 216 5.85 0.25 -12.85
CA SER A 216 4.83 1.20 -13.34
C SER A 216 4.12 0.80 -14.63
N ASP A 217 4.07 -0.50 -14.92
CA ASP A 217 3.56 -1.11 -16.15
C ASP A 217 2.35 -2.03 -15.95
N VAL A 218 1.94 -2.27 -14.69
CA VAL A 218 0.88 -3.22 -14.33
C VAL A 218 -0.11 -2.58 -13.37
N VAL A 219 -1.39 -2.83 -13.57
CA VAL A 219 -2.46 -2.54 -12.60
C VAL A 219 -3.07 -3.85 -12.14
N LEU A 220 -2.84 -4.23 -10.87
CA LEU A 220 -3.37 -5.45 -10.25
C LEU A 220 -3.58 -5.25 -8.74
N GLY A 221 -4.42 -6.10 -8.14
CA GLY A 221 -4.59 -6.23 -6.70
C GLY A 221 -4.47 -7.69 -6.25
N ALA A 222 -4.29 -7.90 -4.96
CA ALA A 222 -4.32 -9.24 -4.38
C ALA A 222 -4.89 -9.22 -2.97
N LEU A 223 -5.52 -10.33 -2.58
CA LEU A 223 -5.92 -10.65 -1.22
C LEU A 223 -5.29 -11.98 -0.80
N VAL A 224 -4.84 -12.04 0.45
CA VAL A 224 -4.21 -13.23 1.04
C VAL A 224 -4.87 -13.50 2.39
N THR A 225 -5.21 -14.75 2.65
CA THR A 225 -5.75 -15.21 3.93
C THR A 225 -5.39 -16.68 4.18
N SER A 226 -5.30 -17.09 5.44
CA SER A 226 -5.16 -18.50 5.83
C SER A 226 -6.50 -19.14 6.20
N ASP A 227 -7.59 -18.37 6.26
CA ASP A 227 -8.93 -18.88 6.57
C ASP A 227 -9.62 -19.40 5.31
N VAL A 228 -10.06 -20.68 5.36
CA VAL A 228 -10.72 -21.34 4.22
C VAL A 228 -12.06 -20.70 3.87
N GLY A 229 -12.84 -20.28 4.87
CA GLY A 229 -14.14 -19.66 4.69
C GLY A 229 -14.03 -18.27 4.07
N LEU A 230 -13.13 -17.43 4.59
CA LEU A 230 -12.87 -16.10 4.04
C LEU A 230 -12.34 -16.21 2.60
N ARG A 231 -11.39 -17.13 2.34
CA ARG A 231 -10.88 -17.33 0.99
C ARG A 231 -11.99 -17.75 0.02
N ALA A 232 -12.87 -18.66 0.43
CA ALA A 232 -13.99 -19.10 -0.40
C ALA A 232 -14.96 -17.95 -0.73
N ALA A 233 -15.28 -17.09 0.26
CA ALA A 233 -16.12 -15.91 0.08
C ALA A 233 -15.48 -14.91 -0.88
N LEU A 234 -14.18 -14.62 -0.72
CA LEU A 234 -13.42 -13.71 -1.59
C LEU A 234 -13.30 -14.25 -3.02
N LEU A 235 -13.05 -15.57 -3.18
CA LEU A 235 -13.01 -16.23 -4.48
C LEU A 235 -14.37 -16.16 -5.18
N HIS A 236 -15.46 -16.38 -4.44
CA HIS A 236 -16.83 -16.24 -4.96
C HIS A 236 -17.07 -14.81 -5.46
N GLN A 237 -16.72 -13.79 -4.66
CA GLN A 237 -16.84 -12.39 -5.04
C GLN A 237 -16.02 -12.08 -6.30
N ARG A 238 -14.76 -12.48 -6.37
CA ARG A 238 -13.92 -12.29 -7.56
C ARG A 238 -14.60 -12.90 -8.81
N THR A 239 -15.11 -14.11 -8.67
CA THR A 239 -15.71 -14.87 -9.76
C THR A 239 -17.01 -14.26 -10.27
N ILE A 240 -17.91 -13.86 -9.36
CA ILE A 240 -19.26 -13.37 -9.73
C ILE A 240 -19.20 -11.90 -10.20
N HIS A 241 -18.38 -11.07 -9.56
CA HIS A 241 -18.24 -9.65 -9.96
C HIS A 241 -17.21 -9.46 -11.09
N GLY A 242 -16.47 -10.51 -11.46
CA GLY A 242 -15.58 -10.49 -12.63
C GLY A 242 -14.32 -9.65 -12.48
N GLY A 243 -13.92 -9.27 -11.26
CA GLY A 243 -12.70 -8.49 -10.98
C GLY A 243 -11.41 -9.30 -11.15
N ILE A 244 -11.31 -10.11 -12.20
CA ILE A 244 -10.20 -11.04 -12.46
C ILE A 244 -8.99 -10.35 -13.07
N ALA A 245 -7.80 -10.86 -12.78
CA ALA A 245 -6.54 -10.41 -13.37
C ALA A 245 -6.42 -10.82 -14.84
N GLY A 246 -5.78 -9.99 -15.67
CA GLY A 246 -5.29 -10.41 -16.97
C GLY A 246 -4.10 -11.37 -16.82
N PRO A 247 -3.99 -12.43 -17.63
CA PRO A 247 -2.88 -13.38 -17.55
C PRO A 247 -1.52 -12.73 -17.82
N PHE A 248 -1.45 -11.77 -18.73
CA PHE A 248 -0.21 -11.08 -19.07
C PHE A 248 0.27 -10.21 -17.90
N GLU A 249 -0.62 -9.47 -17.28
CA GLU A 249 -0.33 -8.64 -16.10
C GLU A 249 0.11 -9.50 -14.91
N ALA A 250 -0.52 -10.65 -14.69
CA ALA A 250 -0.11 -11.59 -13.65
C ALA A 250 1.31 -12.15 -13.88
N TRP A 251 1.65 -12.44 -15.14
CA TRP A 251 2.98 -12.89 -15.53
C TRP A 251 4.03 -11.80 -15.33
N LEU A 252 3.72 -10.53 -15.70
CA LEU A 252 4.60 -9.37 -15.46
C LEU A 252 4.77 -9.13 -13.95
N ALA A 253 3.71 -9.23 -13.16
CA ALA A 253 3.79 -9.08 -11.71
C ALA A 253 4.69 -10.14 -11.08
N LEU A 254 4.61 -11.40 -11.50
CA LEU A 254 5.53 -12.45 -11.04
C LEU A 254 6.98 -12.14 -11.44
N ARG A 255 7.20 -11.60 -12.63
CA ARG A 255 8.53 -11.15 -13.06
C ARG A 255 9.05 -10.01 -12.19
N GLY A 256 8.19 -9.03 -11.88
CA GLY A 256 8.52 -7.93 -10.96
C GLY A 256 8.87 -8.41 -9.56
N LEU A 257 8.12 -9.40 -9.05
CA LEU A 257 8.35 -9.99 -7.73
C LEU A 257 9.79 -10.53 -7.56
N ARG A 258 10.40 -11.05 -8.65
CA ARG A 258 11.77 -11.60 -8.63
C ARG A 258 12.85 -10.63 -8.17
N THR A 259 12.62 -9.33 -8.30
CA THR A 259 13.55 -8.27 -7.88
C THR A 259 13.04 -7.46 -6.69
N LEU A 260 11.93 -7.87 -6.06
CA LEU A 260 11.30 -7.12 -4.97
C LEU A 260 12.29 -6.84 -3.84
N ALA A 261 13.04 -7.85 -3.39
CA ALA A 261 13.97 -7.70 -2.28
C ALA A 261 15.04 -6.63 -2.57
N LEU A 262 15.68 -6.68 -3.74
CA LEU A 262 16.68 -5.71 -4.16
C LEU A 262 16.11 -4.29 -4.25
N ARG A 263 14.88 -4.15 -4.77
CA ARG A 263 14.23 -2.84 -4.93
C ARG A 263 13.83 -2.25 -3.58
N VAL A 264 13.23 -3.05 -2.72
CA VAL A 264 12.80 -2.61 -1.38
C VAL A 264 14.00 -2.25 -0.52
N GLU A 265 15.05 -3.08 -0.49
CA GLU A 265 16.28 -2.79 0.25
C GLU A 265 16.91 -1.47 -0.21
N ARG A 266 17.09 -1.30 -1.53
CA ARG A 266 17.70 -0.10 -2.10
C ARG A 266 16.87 1.14 -1.83
N SER A 267 15.56 1.11 -2.09
CA SER A 267 14.69 2.26 -1.92
C SER A 267 14.55 2.68 -0.44
N GLN A 268 14.50 1.72 0.49
CA GLN A 268 14.49 2.02 1.93
C GLN A 268 15.78 2.69 2.39
N ALA A 269 16.94 2.19 1.95
CA ALA A 269 18.23 2.79 2.28
C ALA A 269 18.31 4.25 1.78
N SER A 270 17.88 4.49 0.54
CA SER A 270 17.84 5.84 -0.03
C SER A 270 16.84 6.74 0.70
N ALA A 271 15.65 6.23 1.05
CA ALA A 271 14.63 6.98 1.80
C ALA A 271 15.14 7.44 3.18
N ALA A 272 15.85 6.56 3.90
CA ALA A 272 16.43 6.90 5.20
C ALA A 272 17.45 8.05 5.10
N VAL A 273 18.32 8.02 4.08
CA VAL A 273 19.30 9.11 3.84
C VAL A 273 18.59 10.42 3.51
N LEU A 274 17.62 10.38 2.59
CA LEU A 274 16.87 11.56 2.17
C LEU A 274 16.05 12.15 3.34
N ALA A 275 15.36 11.29 4.11
CA ALA A 275 14.61 11.73 5.28
C ALA A 275 15.52 12.38 6.34
N GLY A 276 16.70 11.83 6.58
CA GLY A 276 17.68 12.43 7.47
C GLY A 276 18.11 13.84 7.04
N ARG A 277 18.37 14.04 5.73
CA ARG A 277 18.75 15.36 5.18
C ARG A 277 17.59 16.35 5.21
N LEU A 278 16.38 15.90 4.80
CA LEU A 278 15.18 16.73 4.78
C LEU A 278 14.72 17.17 6.17
N SER A 279 14.97 16.35 7.21
CA SER A 279 14.55 16.64 8.60
C SER A 279 15.19 17.89 9.19
N THR A 280 16.30 18.35 8.63
CA THR A 280 17.03 19.56 9.05
C THR A 280 17.03 20.67 8.01
N HIS A 281 16.35 20.47 6.89
CA HIS A 281 16.35 21.42 5.79
C HIS A 281 15.41 22.61 6.07
N PRO A 282 15.85 23.88 5.93
CA PRO A 282 15.07 25.06 6.33
C PRO A 282 13.77 25.28 5.55
N ARG A 283 13.63 24.68 4.37
CA ARG A 283 12.41 24.74 3.55
C ARG A 283 11.38 23.65 3.91
N VAL A 284 11.71 22.75 4.83
CA VAL A 284 10.83 21.68 5.31
C VAL A 284 10.30 22.07 6.69
N GLY A 285 8.99 22.29 6.79
CA GLY A 285 8.32 22.63 8.05
C GLY A 285 8.10 21.43 8.95
N SER A 286 7.76 20.27 8.37
CA SER A 286 7.66 19.00 9.07
C SER A 286 7.96 17.83 8.14
N ILE A 287 8.32 16.69 8.73
CA ILE A 287 8.60 15.45 8.00
C ILE A 287 7.92 14.28 8.70
N ARG A 288 7.36 13.36 7.90
CA ARG A 288 6.81 12.08 8.36
C ARG A 288 7.60 10.96 7.69
N PHE A 289 8.24 10.16 8.48
CA PHE A 289 8.92 8.94 8.06
C PHE A 289 9.17 8.07 9.30
N PRO A 290 8.53 6.91 9.42
CA PRO A 290 8.67 6.04 10.61
C PRO A 290 10.11 5.62 10.93
N GLY A 291 11.03 5.76 9.97
CA GLY A 291 12.46 5.50 10.17
C GLY A 291 13.22 6.59 10.95
N LEU A 292 12.64 7.76 11.14
CA LEU A 292 13.25 8.81 11.96
C LEU A 292 12.92 8.61 13.44
N PRO A 293 13.90 8.67 14.36
CA PRO A 293 13.63 8.56 15.80
C PRO A 293 12.66 9.63 16.34
N SER A 294 12.52 10.75 15.64
CA SER A 294 11.58 11.83 15.97
C SER A 294 10.14 11.59 15.50
N ASP A 295 9.92 10.58 14.64
CA ASP A 295 8.58 10.25 14.17
C ASP A 295 7.77 9.58 15.29
N PRO A 296 6.52 10.02 15.56
CA PRO A 296 5.69 9.44 16.62
C PRO A 296 5.47 7.94 16.51
N GLY A 297 5.49 7.41 15.27
CA GLY A 297 5.30 5.98 14.97
C GLY A 297 6.58 5.15 15.04
N HIS A 298 7.75 5.75 15.27
CA HIS A 298 9.06 5.08 15.16
C HIS A 298 9.17 3.79 15.99
N GLU A 299 8.93 3.87 17.29
CA GLU A 299 9.10 2.72 18.18
C GLU A 299 8.07 1.62 17.88
N ARG A 300 6.85 2.01 17.50
CA ARG A 300 5.82 1.05 17.06
C ARG A 300 6.23 0.37 15.75
N ALA A 301 6.67 1.12 14.75
CA ALA A 301 7.18 0.55 13.51
C ALA A 301 8.33 -0.43 13.76
N LYS A 302 9.31 -0.02 14.57
CA LYS A 302 10.46 -0.86 14.95
C LYS A 302 10.07 -2.16 15.65
N SER A 303 8.96 -2.19 16.40
CA SER A 303 8.50 -3.37 17.12
C SER A 303 7.80 -4.42 16.24
N GLN A 304 7.24 -4.00 15.09
CA GLN A 304 6.41 -4.87 14.24
C GLN A 304 6.87 -4.97 12.78
N MET A 305 7.80 -4.11 12.34
CA MET A 305 8.30 -4.06 10.96
C MET A 305 9.80 -4.39 10.91
N LYS A 306 10.25 -4.99 9.82
CA LYS A 306 11.67 -5.28 9.53
C LYS A 306 12.39 -4.13 8.83
N GLY A 307 11.72 -3.01 8.64
CA GLY A 307 12.21 -1.79 7.99
C GLY A 307 11.13 -0.72 8.06
N PHE A 308 11.34 0.43 7.42
CA PHE A 308 10.48 1.59 7.58
C PHE A 308 9.80 2.04 6.28
N GLY A 309 9.95 1.26 5.20
CA GLY A 309 9.42 1.61 3.88
C GLY A 309 10.26 2.65 3.15
N SER A 310 9.80 3.05 1.98
CA SER A 310 10.49 4.02 1.12
C SER A 310 9.62 5.21 0.70
N VAL A 311 8.52 5.46 1.42
CA VAL A 311 7.71 6.66 1.26
C VAL A 311 8.07 7.66 2.34
N VAL A 312 8.39 8.89 1.94
CA VAL A 312 8.67 10.02 2.83
C VAL A 312 7.67 11.12 2.53
N CYS A 313 7.09 11.74 3.55
CA CYS A 313 6.19 12.87 3.38
C CYS A 313 6.76 14.09 4.09
N ILE A 314 6.77 15.23 3.39
CA ILE A 314 7.21 16.51 3.94
C ILE A 314 6.11 17.55 3.83
N GLU A 315 6.05 18.47 4.78
CA GLU A 315 5.26 19.68 4.66
C GLU A 315 6.19 20.86 4.35
N MET A 316 5.94 21.51 3.22
CA MET A 316 6.78 22.64 2.82
C MET A 316 6.52 23.85 3.71
N ALA A 317 7.60 24.46 4.19
CA ALA A 317 7.50 25.74 4.92
C ALA A 317 7.03 26.85 3.99
N PRO A 318 6.20 27.79 4.47
CA PRO A 318 5.90 29.01 3.70
C PRO A 318 7.16 29.87 3.58
N ILE A 319 7.25 30.65 2.50
CA ILE A 319 8.38 31.53 2.23
C ILE A 319 7.91 32.97 2.38
N ALA A 320 8.49 33.66 3.35
CA ALA A 320 8.21 35.09 3.54
C ALA A 320 8.73 35.91 2.35
N SER A 321 8.00 36.94 1.96
CA SER A 321 8.53 37.93 1.03
C SER A 321 9.75 38.61 1.66
N GLY A 322 10.86 38.62 0.94
CA GLY A 322 12.05 39.40 1.33
C GLY A 322 11.76 40.92 1.22
N GLY A 323 10.80 41.38 2.01
CA GLY A 323 10.43 42.79 2.06
C GLY A 323 11.47 43.61 2.79
N ASN A 324 12.23 44.43 2.09
CA ASN A 324 12.86 45.59 2.65
C ASN A 324 11.71 46.54 3.04
N SER A 325 11.24 46.48 4.29
CA SER A 325 10.18 47.32 4.84
C SER A 325 10.67 48.75 5.00
N GLY A 326 10.48 49.54 3.96
CA GLY A 326 10.71 50.98 3.94
C GLY A 326 9.71 51.64 3.01
N ASP A 327 8.44 51.64 3.36
CA ASP A 327 7.51 52.75 3.28
C ASP A 327 6.10 52.30 3.69
N GLY A 328 5.49 53.06 4.63
CA GLY A 328 4.18 52.74 5.19
C GLY A 328 3.04 53.18 4.27
N SER A 329 2.64 52.35 3.34
CA SER A 329 1.34 52.49 2.66
C SER A 329 0.58 51.15 2.78
N HIS A 330 -0.41 51.09 3.69
CA HIS A 330 -1.42 50.05 3.74
C HIS A 330 -2.32 50.16 2.51
N ASP A 331 -2.06 49.32 1.53
CA ASP A 331 -3.09 48.95 0.56
C ASP A 331 -3.14 47.43 0.51
N GLY A 332 -4.34 46.83 0.56
CA GLY A 332 -4.59 45.39 0.79
C GLY A 332 -4.15 44.49 -0.37
N GLY A 333 -2.84 44.54 -0.70
CA GLY A 333 -2.20 43.67 -1.68
C GLY A 333 -1.62 42.42 -1.01
N HIS A 334 -1.74 41.27 -1.62
CA HIS A 334 -1.13 40.01 -1.22
C HIS A 334 0.37 40.24 -0.92
N ASP A 335 0.75 39.95 0.33
CA ASP A 335 2.14 39.91 0.76
C ASP A 335 2.87 38.93 -0.20
N GLY A 336 3.93 39.40 -0.90
CA GLY A 336 4.57 38.70 -2.02
C GLY A 336 5.31 37.38 -1.66
N GLY A 337 4.98 36.76 -0.51
CA GLY A 337 5.47 35.45 -0.06
C GLY A 337 4.75 34.27 -0.74
N LEU A 338 5.37 33.09 -0.70
CA LEU A 338 4.77 31.84 -1.17
C LEU A 338 4.13 31.11 0.01
N SER A 339 2.88 30.67 -0.17
CA SER A 339 2.30 29.69 0.76
C SER A 339 3.10 28.37 0.69
N GLY A 340 2.99 27.51 1.74
CA GLY A 340 3.62 26.20 1.70
C GLY A 340 3.16 25.33 0.51
N ALA A 341 1.90 25.47 0.09
CA ALA A 341 1.36 24.79 -1.08
C ALA A 341 1.99 25.29 -2.38
N ASP A 342 2.13 26.61 -2.56
CA ASP A 342 2.77 27.22 -3.73
C ASP A 342 4.27 26.88 -3.78
N ALA A 343 4.93 26.86 -2.61
CA ALA A 343 6.33 26.44 -2.49
C ALA A 343 6.49 24.97 -2.91
N ALA A 344 5.58 24.08 -2.49
CA ALA A 344 5.57 22.68 -2.90
C ALA A 344 5.42 22.55 -4.42
N ASP A 345 4.45 23.26 -5.01
CA ASP A 345 4.21 23.21 -6.46
C ASP A 345 5.37 23.83 -7.26
N LYS A 346 6.00 24.92 -6.76
CA LYS A 346 7.19 25.53 -7.38
C LYS A 346 8.39 24.59 -7.33
N MET A 347 8.65 23.96 -6.17
CA MET A 347 9.70 22.97 -6.02
C MET A 347 9.51 21.79 -6.98
N ILE A 348 8.32 21.17 -7.00
CA ILE A 348 8.04 20.01 -7.86
C ILE A 348 8.26 20.35 -9.34
N ARG A 349 7.87 21.54 -9.80
CA ARG A 349 8.12 21.98 -11.18
C ARG A 349 9.60 22.19 -11.52
N ALA A 350 10.44 22.45 -10.53
CA ALA A 350 11.88 22.66 -10.72
C ALA A 350 12.71 21.36 -10.75
N LEU A 351 12.12 20.24 -10.34
CA LEU A 351 12.78 18.93 -10.37
C LEU A 351 13.03 18.44 -11.79
N LYS A 352 14.11 17.69 -11.98
CA LYS A 352 14.56 17.17 -13.27
C LYS A 352 14.64 15.65 -13.31
N LEU A 353 14.92 15.03 -12.16
CA LEU A 353 15.07 13.59 -12.02
C LEU A 353 13.83 12.96 -11.37
N TRP A 354 13.31 13.56 -10.27
CA TRP A 354 12.07 13.13 -9.66
C TRP A 354 10.89 13.35 -10.60
N LEU A 355 10.06 12.33 -10.77
CA LEU A 355 8.91 12.40 -11.67
C LEU A 355 7.67 12.92 -10.93
N PRO A 356 7.05 14.02 -11.41
CA PRO A 356 5.82 14.57 -10.81
C PRO A 356 4.60 13.73 -11.22
N ALA A 357 4.44 12.57 -10.58
CA ALA A 357 3.37 11.63 -10.88
C ALA A 357 2.77 11.02 -9.61
N THR A 358 1.51 10.58 -9.73
CA THR A 358 0.89 9.74 -8.71
C THR A 358 1.43 8.30 -8.79
N SER A 359 1.18 7.50 -7.80
CA SER A 359 1.63 6.12 -7.57
C SER A 359 2.82 6.06 -6.61
N LEU A 360 3.41 4.88 -6.44
CA LEU A 360 4.56 4.63 -5.55
C LEU A 360 5.13 3.23 -5.78
N GLY A 361 6.32 2.99 -5.23
CA GLY A 361 6.91 1.66 -5.16
C GLY A 361 7.46 1.12 -6.48
N GLY A 362 7.62 1.98 -7.50
CA GLY A 362 8.32 1.68 -8.73
C GLY A 362 9.84 1.73 -8.58
N VAL A 363 10.55 1.44 -9.68
CA VAL A 363 12.01 1.63 -9.77
C VAL A 363 12.37 3.11 -9.81
N GLU A 364 11.48 3.95 -10.33
CA GLU A 364 11.62 5.40 -10.43
C GLU A 364 11.13 6.11 -9.17
N SER A 365 11.77 7.25 -8.85
CA SER A 365 11.35 8.14 -7.77
C SER A 365 10.21 9.06 -8.21
N LEU A 366 9.08 8.99 -7.48
CA LEU A 366 7.88 9.79 -7.74
C LEU A 366 7.65 10.81 -6.64
N ILE A 367 7.11 11.98 -7.00
CA ILE A 367 6.81 13.06 -6.06
C ILE A 367 5.51 13.75 -6.42
N GLU A 368 4.69 14.07 -5.41
CA GLU A 368 3.46 14.83 -5.64
C GLU A 368 2.97 15.54 -4.38
N ARG A 369 2.36 16.73 -4.55
CA ARG A 369 1.57 17.38 -3.50
C ARG A 369 0.21 16.70 -3.41
N ARG A 370 -0.14 16.16 -2.23
CA ARG A 370 -1.32 15.29 -2.09
C ARG A 370 -2.65 16.02 -2.27
N ARG A 371 -2.81 17.21 -1.71
CA ARG A 371 -4.05 17.99 -1.81
C ARG A 371 -4.34 18.55 -3.22
N ARG A 372 -3.53 18.24 -4.22
CA ARG A 372 -3.92 18.43 -5.63
C ARG A 372 -5.06 17.48 -6.06
N HIS A 373 -5.28 16.39 -5.32
CA HIS A 373 -6.38 15.46 -5.53
C HIS A 373 -7.56 15.84 -4.66
N THR A 374 -8.72 16.07 -5.27
CA THR A 374 -9.94 16.49 -4.57
C THR A 374 -10.53 15.44 -3.64
N ALA A 375 -10.17 14.16 -3.83
CA ALA A 375 -10.58 13.06 -2.98
C ALA A 375 -9.79 12.94 -1.67
N GLU A 376 -8.70 13.70 -1.51
CA GLU A 376 -7.95 13.71 -0.25
C GLU A 376 -8.73 14.42 0.85
N PRO A 377 -8.81 13.84 2.06
CA PRO A 377 -9.49 14.49 3.20
C PRO A 377 -8.93 15.87 3.50
N ALA A 378 -9.80 16.77 3.98
CA ALA A 378 -9.39 18.13 4.36
C ALA A 378 -8.36 18.19 5.50
N SER A 379 -8.27 17.12 6.29
CA SER A 379 -7.28 16.94 7.36
C SER A 379 -5.86 16.67 6.86
N VAL A 380 -5.67 16.30 5.58
CA VAL A 380 -4.34 16.22 4.97
C VAL A 380 -3.83 17.65 4.73
N PRO A 381 -2.64 18.03 5.21
CA PRO A 381 -2.08 19.37 5.01
C PRO A 381 -1.98 19.74 3.53
N ASP A 382 -2.33 20.99 3.19
CA ASP A 382 -2.36 21.43 1.79
C ASP A 382 -0.96 21.46 1.15
N ASN A 383 0.05 21.70 1.97
CA ASN A 383 1.47 21.72 1.61
C ASN A 383 2.18 20.36 1.72
N LEU A 384 1.42 19.28 1.96
CA LEU A 384 2.00 17.93 2.10
C LEU A 384 2.45 17.40 0.73
N VAL A 385 3.73 17.10 0.63
CA VAL A 385 4.37 16.44 -0.52
C VAL A 385 4.72 15.01 -0.13
N ARG A 386 4.21 14.04 -0.89
CA ARG A 386 4.57 12.62 -0.75
C ARG A 386 5.64 12.28 -1.77
N MET A 387 6.70 11.65 -1.29
CA MET A 387 7.86 11.20 -2.06
C MET A 387 7.93 9.68 -1.99
N SER A 388 7.82 9.00 -3.12
CA SER A 388 8.08 7.56 -3.24
C SER A 388 9.48 7.38 -3.80
N VAL A 389 10.40 6.98 -2.95
CA VAL A 389 11.81 6.85 -3.31
C VAL A 389 12.04 5.58 -4.14
N GLY A 390 12.65 5.72 -5.29
CA GLY A 390 13.03 4.64 -6.20
C GLY A 390 14.41 4.06 -5.89
N ILE A 391 15.04 3.49 -6.92
CA ILE A 391 16.33 2.78 -6.80
C ILE A 391 17.51 3.53 -7.44
N GLU A 392 17.31 4.75 -7.86
CA GLU A 392 18.36 5.61 -8.42
C GLU A 392 19.48 5.85 -7.39
N ASN A 393 20.57 6.48 -7.83
CA ASN A 393 21.61 6.90 -6.91
C ASN A 393 21.08 7.98 -5.96
N VAL A 394 21.24 7.78 -4.65
CA VAL A 394 20.69 8.68 -3.62
C VAL A 394 21.29 10.08 -3.68
N GLU A 395 22.55 10.22 -4.10
CA GLU A 395 23.18 11.54 -4.22
C GLU A 395 22.63 12.31 -5.42
N ASP A 396 22.30 11.65 -6.51
CA ASP A 396 21.63 12.27 -7.65
C ASP A 396 20.20 12.72 -7.29
N LEU A 397 19.46 11.88 -6.55
CA LEU A 397 18.14 12.22 -6.03
C LEU A 397 18.20 13.43 -5.10
N TRP A 398 19.22 13.47 -4.22
CA TRP A 398 19.41 14.59 -3.31
C TRP A 398 19.79 15.86 -4.04
N ALA A 399 20.74 15.81 -4.97
CA ALA A 399 21.16 16.96 -5.74
C ALA A 399 19.99 17.60 -6.51
N ASP A 400 19.08 16.79 -7.04
CA ASP A 400 17.87 17.28 -7.73
C ASP A 400 16.89 17.95 -6.76
N LEU A 401 16.69 17.39 -5.56
CA LEU A 401 15.87 18.03 -4.52
C LEU A 401 16.49 19.34 -4.04
N GLU A 402 17.79 19.32 -3.73
CA GLU A 402 18.50 20.47 -3.17
C GLU A 402 18.50 21.68 -4.15
N GLN A 403 18.74 21.42 -5.45
CA GLN A 403 18.67 22.50 -6.44
C GLN A 403 17.25 23.08 -6.57
N ALA A 404 16.21 22.24 -6.47
CA ALA A 404 14.83 22.68 -6.54
C ALA A 404 14.41 23.47 -5.29
N LEU A 405 14.85 23.03 -4.09
CA LEU A 405 14.61 23.72 -2.82
C LEU A 405 15.36 25.06 -2.74
N ALA A 406 16.63 25.11 -3.20
CA ALA A 406 17.42 26.35 -3.28
C ALA A 406 16.81 27.37 -4.26
N GLY A 407 16.21 26.89 -5.36
CA GLY A 407 15.53 27.75 -6.34
C GLY A 407 14.25 28.41 -5.82
N LEU A 408 13.82 28.12 -4.60
CA LEU A 408 12.67 28.78 -3.97
C LEU A 408 13.02 30.19 -3.43
N ASP A 409 14.30 30.49 -3.24
CA ASP A 409 14.80 31.76 -2.70
C ASP A 409 14.88 32.89 -3.75
N GLY A 410 14.72 32.58 -5.01
CA GLY A 410 14.71 33.48 -6.18
C GLY A 410 13.34 33.47 -6.81
#